data_dafe8622d808c1834ee8d1ef8e8831a3
#
_entry.id   dafe8622d808c1834ee8d1ef8e8831a3
#
_cell.length_a   1.000
_cell.length_b   1.000
_cell.length_c   1.000
_cell.angle_alpha   90.00
_cell.angle_beta   90.00
_cell.angle_gamma   90.00
#
_symmetry.space_group_name_H-M   'P 1'
#
loop_
_entity.id
_entity.type
_entity.pdbx_description
1 polymer ?
#
loop_
_entity_poly.entity_id
_entity_poly.type
_entity_poly.pdbx_seq_one_letter_code
_entity_poly.pdbx_strand_id
1 'polypeptide(L)'
;YEGKRFYHISTDEVYGALKLTNPEGLESPFTTKASSEHHHAYGTEFFTEETKYNPHSPYSASKASSDHFVRAFHDTYGMPTIVTNCSNNYGPYQFPEKLIPLFINNIRHRKPLPVYGEGLNVRDWLYVEDHARAIDLIFHEGKTADTYNIGGFNEWKNIDIIHVLIKTVDRLLGRKEGEDLDLITH
;
A
#
# COMPACT_ATOMS: atom_id res chain seq x y z
N TYR A 1 5.57 -10.85 -31.17
CA TYR A 1 5.22 -9.77 -30.19
C TYR A 1 5.64 -8.37 -30.69
N GLU A 2 5.81 -8.18 -31.99
CA GLU A 2 6.30 -6.92 -32.54
C GLU A 2 5.44 -5.72 -32.11
N GLY A 3 6.06 -4.69 -31.52
CA GLY A 3 5.41 -3.48 -31.03
C GLY A 3 4.49 -3.66 -29.84
N LYS A 4 4.47 -4.84 -29.17
CA LYS A 4 3.62 -5.11 -28.01
C LYS A 4 4.48 -5.39 -26.78
N ARG A 5 3.97 -4.97 -25.61
CA ARG A 5 4.59 -5.20 -24.32
C ARG A 5 3.54 -5.72 -23.33
N PHE A 6 3.88 -6.73 -22.53
CA PHE A 6 3.03 -7.23 -21.47
C PHE A 6 3.46 -6.62 -20.15
N TYR A 7 2.63 -5.78 -19.59
CA TYR A 7 2.86 -5.11 -18.31
C TYR A 7 2.01 -5.78 -17.23
N HIS A 8 2.64 -6.35 -16.22
CA HIS A 8 1.99 -7.07 -15.13
C HIS A 8 2.04 -6.26 -13.83
N ILE A 9 0.87 -5.92 -13.31
CA ILE A 9 0.75 -5.21 -12.04
C ILE A 9 0.54 -6.22 -10.93
N SER A 10 1.52 -6.32 -10.03
CA SER A 10 1.51 -7.18 -8.85
C SER A 10 1.45 -6.34 -7.57
N THR A 11 1.97 -6.85 -6.47
CA THR A 11 1.88 -6.23 -5.14
C THR A 11 3.17 -6.49 -4.36
N ASP A 12 3.55 -5.58 -3.49
CA ASP A 12 4.64 -5.74 -2.54
C ASP A 12 4.42 -6.87 -1.52
N GLU A 13 3.16 -7.31 -1.32
CA GLU A 13 2.82 -8.44 -0.46
C GLU A 13 3.47 -9.77 -0.89
N VAL A 14 3.96 -9.85 -2.13
CA VAL A 14 4.71 -11.04 -2.60
C VAL A 14 6.04 -11.22 -1.85
N TYR A 15 6.59 -10.16 -1.29
CA TYR A 15 7.83 -10.19 -0.50
C TYR A 15 7.61 -10.64 0.96
N GLY A 16 6.37 -10.62 1.43
CA GLY A 16 6.03 -10.95 2.82
C GLY A 16 5.96 -9.75 3.73
N ALA A 17 6.58 -9.84 4.91
CA ALA A 17 6.58 -8.76 5.90
C ALA A 17 8.00 -8.41 6.33
N LEU A 18 8.29 -7.12 6.44
CA LEU A 18 9.51 -6.62 7.08
C LEU A 18 9.40 -6.72 8.59
N LYS A 19 10.52 -6.96 9.27
CA LYS A 19 10.58 -6.89 10.73
C LYS A 19 10.60 -5.43 11.15
N LEU A 20 9.71 -5.06 12.06
CA LEU A 20 9.78 -3.76 12.72
C LEU A 20 10.98 -3.73 13.63
N THR A 21 11.93 -2.84 13.40
CA THR A 21 13.18 -2.75 14.18
C THR A 21 12.97 -2.15 15.55
N ASN A 22 11.89 -1.42 15.79
CA ASN A 22 11.53 -0.88 17.09
C ASN A 22 10.01 -0.76 17.26
N PRO A 23 9.28 -1.86 17.55
CA PRO A 23 7.81 -1.83 17.67
C PRO A 23 7.31 -1.04 18.89
N GLU A 24 8.16 -0.84 19.93
CA GLU A 24 7.75 -0.22 21.21
C GLU A 24 8.09 1.27 21.30
N GLY A 25 8.97 1.79 20.46
CA GLY A 25 9.54 3.14 20.60
C GLY A 25 9.04 4.18 19.63
N LEU A 26 8.11 3.85 18.74
CA LEU A 26 7.65 4.77 17.72
C LEU A 26 6.43 5.55 18.20
N GLU A 27 6.67 6.80 18.58
CA GLU A 27 5.59 7.77 18.71
C GLU A 27 4.85 7.87 17.38
N SER A 28 3.51 7.90 17.44
CA SER A 28 2.69 8.14 16.26
C SER A 28 3.17 9.41 15.56
N PRO A 29 3.28 9.41 14.21
CA PRO A 29 3.64 10.61 13.45
C PRO A 29 2.70 11.80 13.71
N PHE A 30 1.57 11.57 14.41
CA PHE A 30 0.67 12.63 14.86
C PHE A 30 1.11 13.32 16.14
N THR A 31 2.02 12.76 16.91
CA THR A 31 2.51 13.34 18.17
C THR A 31 3.76 14.18 17.98
N THR A 32 4.49 13.95 16.88
CA THR A 32 5.68 14.75 16.54
C THR A 32 5.33 15.73 15.41
N LYS A 33 5.76 16.98 15.55
CA LYS A 33 5.66 18.00 14.50
C LYS A 33 6.23 17.43 13.20
N ALA A 34 5.45 17.53 12.12
CA ALA A 34 5.85 17.10 10.79
C ALA A 34 7.28 17.55 10.47
N SER A 35 8.22 16.63 10.60
CA SER A 35 9.57 16.80 10.08
C SER A 35 9.64 16.02 8.76
N SER A 36 10.41 16.51 7.82
CA SER A 36 10.68 15.88 6.53
C SER A 36 11.41 14.52 6.63
N GLU A 37 11.50 13.96 7.82
CA GLU A 37 12.22 12.73 8.15
C GLU A 37 11.30 11.51 8.36
N HIS A 38 10.06 11.55 7.87
CA HIS A 38 9.09 10.46 8.03
C HIS A 38 9.47 9.14 7.32
N HIS A 39 10.51 9.16 6.50
CA HIS A 39 10.88 8.04 5.64
C HIS A 39 11.37 6.77 6.35
N HIS A 40 11.57 6.79 7.67
CA HIS A 40 12.13 5.66 8.42
C HIS A 40 11.42 5.40 9.77
N ALA A 41 10.15 5.80 9.89
CA ALA A 41 9.42 5.72 11.15
C ALA A 41 9.34 4.30 11.73
N TYR A 42 9.36 3.26 10.90
CA TYR A 42 9.13 1.87 11.34
C TYR A 42 10.30 0.92 11.11
N GLY A 43 11.38 1.37 10.49
CA GLY A 43 12.58 0.56 10.25
C GLY A 43 13.44 1.11 9.14
N THR A 44 14.61 0.50 8.96
CA THR A 44 15.59 0.86 7.93
C THR A 44 15.61 -0.15 6.79
N GLU A 45 14.82 -1.23 6.87
CA GLU A 45 14.76 -2.25 5.85
C GLU A 45 13.63 -1.96 4.87
N PHE A 46 13.91 -2.09 3.60
CA PHE A 46 12.94 -1.95 2.50
C PHE A 46 12.96 -3.20 1.63
N PHE A 47 11.84 -3.47 0.98
CA PHE A 47 11.82 -4.41 -0.13
C PHE A 47 12.54 -3.79 -1.33
N THR A 48 13.41 -4.59 -1.93
CA THR A 48 14.06 -4.28 -3.20
C THR A 48 13.64 -5.31 -4.24
N GLU A 49 13.92 -5.06 -5.50
CA GLU A 49 13.65 -6.00 -6.58
C GLU A 49 14.44 -7.32 -6.44
N GLU A 50 15.52 -7.31 -5.65
CA GLU A 50 16.33 -8.50 -5.31
C GLU A 50 15.76 -9.27 -4.09
N THR A 51 14.77 -8.72 -3.40
CA THR A 51 14.15 -9.37 -2.23
C THR A 51 13.45 -10.65 -2.66
N LYS A 52 13.74 -11.74 -1.96
CA LYS A 52 13.09 -13.03 -2.24
C LYS A 52 11.61 -12.99 -1.90
N TYR A 53 10.79 -13.58 -2.77
CA TYR A 53 9.37 -13.75 -2.52
C TYR A 53 9.13 -14.66 -1.31
N ASN A 54 8.28 -14.20 -0.42
CA ASN A 54 7.87 -14.91 0.80
C ASN A 54 6.38 -14.60 1.14
N PRO A 55 5.44 -14.96 0.26
CA PRO A 55 4.02 -14.62 0.45
C PRO A 55 3.42 -15.39 1.63
N HIS A 56 2.63 -14.71 2.46
CA HIS A 56 2.00 -15.27 3.67
C HIS A 56 0.47 -15.36 3.62
N SER A 57 -0.16 -15.01 2.49
CA SER A 57 -1.60 -15.14 2.30
C SER A 57 -1.92 -15.86 0.98
N PRO A 58 -3.11 -16.48 0.85
CA PRO A 58 -3.54 -17.05 -0.44
C PRO A 58 -3.51 -16.01 -1.57
N TYR A 59 -3.88 -14.77 -1.28
CA TYR A 59 -3.82 -13.67 -2.25
C TYR A 59 -2.38 -13.40 -2.69
N SER A 60 -1.47 -13.14 -1.74
CA SER A 60 -0.07 -12.85 -2.08
C SER A 60 0.62 -14.03 -2.76
N ALA A 61 0.29 -15.26 -2.37
CA ALA A 61 0.79 -16.47 -3.03
C ALA A 61 0.30 -16.57 -4.48
N SER A 62 -0.97 -16.23 -4.76
CA SER A 62 -1.51 -16.21 -6.12
C SER A 62 -0.84 -15.15 -6.99
N LYS A 63 -0.55 -13.98 -6.43
CA LYS A 63 0.16 -12.90 -7.12
C LYS A 63 1.61 -13.28 -7.40
N ALA A 64 2.32 -13.84 -6.41
CA ALA A 64 3.68 -14.34 -6.59
C ALA A 64 3.75 -15.43 -7.69
N SER A 65 2.77 -16.33 -7.72
CA SER A 65 2.67 -17.34 -8.78
C SER A 65 2.47 -16.70 -10.15
N SER A 66 1.62 -15.68 -10.24
CA SER A 66 1.40 -14.93 -11.50
C SER A 66 2.68 -14.26 -11.99
N ASP A 67 3.46 -13.65 -11.07
CA ASP A 67 4.74 -13.01 -11.40
C ASP A 67 5.74 -14.03 -11.97
N HIS A 68 5.79 -15.23 -11.36
CA HIS A 68 6.63 -16.31 -11.87
C HIS A 68 6.18 -16.80 -13.25
N PHE A 69 4.89 -16.91 -13.50
CA PHE A 69 4.38 -17.22 -14.84
C PHE A 69 4.80 -16.20 -15.87
N VAL A 70 4.67 -14.91 -15.56
CA VAL A 70 5.05 -13.84 -16.47
C VAL A 70 6.54 -13.92 -16.83
N ARG A 71 7.40 -14.13 -15.83
CA ARG A 71 8.85 -14.32 -16.06
C ARG A 71 9.12 -15.57 -16.91
N ALA A 72 8.48 -16.69 -16.58
CA ALA A 72 8.64 -17.93 -17.34
C ALA A 72 8.22 -17.81 -18.80
N PHE A 73 7.17 -17.06 -19.10
CA PHE A 73 6.77 -16.75 -20.47
C PHE A 73 7.79 -15.90 -21.23
N HIS A 74 8.46 -14.98 -20.54
CA HIS A 74 9.59 -14.27 -21.14
C HIS A 74 10.73 -15.23 -21.46
N ASP A 75 11.17 -16.02 -20.48
CA ASP A 75 12.32 -16.90 -20.59
C ASP A 75 12.12 -17.99 -21.67
N THR A 76 10.89 -18.50 -21.76
CA THR A 76 10.58 -19.62 -22.66
C THR A 76 10.22 -19.14 -24.10
N TYR A 77 9.49 -18.05 -24.21
CA TYR A 77 8.88 -17.65 -25.49
C TYR A 77 9.33 -16.26 -25.95
N GLY A 78 10.22 -15.57 -25.22
CA GLY A 78 10.67 -14.23 -25.56
C GLY A 78 9.58 -13.18 -25.46
N MET A 79 8.52 -13.40 -24.65
CA MET A 79 7.47 -12.41 -24.45
C MET A 79 8.03 -11.15 -23.80
N PRO A 80 7.85 -9.96 -24.36
CA PRO A 80 8.37 -8.73 -23.80
C PRO A 80 7.55 -8.31 -22.57
N THR A 81 7.99 -8.73 -21.39
CA THR A 81 7.28 -8.55 -20.13
C THR A 81 7.91 -7.47 -19.25
N ILE A 82 7.11 -6.85 -18.41
CA ILE A 82 7.51 -6.06 -17.24
C ILE A 82 6.64 -6.49 -16.06
N VAL A 83 7.24 -6.63 -14.88
CA VAL A 83 6.52 -6.88 -13.64
C VAL A 83 6.68 -5.67 -12.72
N THR A 84 5.60 -5.22 -12.09
CA THR A 84 5.66 -4.17 -11.08
C THR A 84 5.00 -4.62 -9.79
N ASN A 85 5.65 -4.38 -8.65
CA ASN A 85 5.13 -4.64 -7.32
C ASN A 85 4.82 -3.29 -6.67
N CYS A 86 3.54 -2.98 -6.47
CA CYS A 86 3.14 -1.72 -5.87
C CYS A 86 2.67 -1.89 -4.44
N SER A 87 2.85 -0.84 -3.64
CA SER A 87 2.29 -0.72 -2.32
C SER A 87 0.78 -0.40 -2.34
N ASN A 88 0.17 -0.22 -1.15
CA ASN A 88 -1.27 0.02 -1.05
C ASN A 88 -1.66 1.34 -1.70
N ASN A 89 -2.52 1.28 -2.70
CA ASN A 89 -3.01 2.48 -3.37
C ASN A 89 -4.15 3.13 -2.59
N TYR A 90 -4.22 4.47 -2.67
CA TYR A 90 -5.37 5.25 -2.21
C TYR A 90 -5.65 6.40 -3.16
N GLY A 91 -6.87 6.92 -3.13
CA GLY A 91 -7.24 8.08 -3.93
C GLY A 91 -8.66 8.01 -4.50
N PRO A 92 -9.00 8.94 -5.42
CA PRO A 92 -10.30 8.97 -6.07
C PRO A 92 -10.66 7.65 -6.74
N TYR A 93 -11.96 7.31 -6.72
CA TYR A 93 -12.52 6.11 -7.34
C TYR A 93 -12.04 4.77 -6.76
N GLN A 94 -11.36 4.77 -5.60
CA GLN A 94 -11.03 3.53 -4.92
C GLN A 94 -12.29 2.74 -4.58
N PHE A 95 -12.24 1.41 -4.77
CA PHE A 95 -13.40 0.54 -4.55
C PHE A 95 -13.91 0.64 -3.08
N PRO A 96 -15.24 0.80 -2.86
CA PRO A 96 -15.80 1.17 -1.56
C PRO A 96 -15.57 0.19 -0.42
N GLU A 97 -15.20 -1.07 -0.69
CA GLU A 97 -14.88 -2.06 0.34
C GLU A 97 -13.47 -1.93 0.94
N LYS A 98 -12.61 -1.13 0.31
CA LYS A 98 -11.25 -0.90 0.79
C LYS A 98 -11.25 0.01 2.02
N LEU A 99 -10.22 -0.12 2.87
CA LEU A 99 -10.15 0.51 4.19
C LEU A 99 -10.54 2.00 4.15
N ILE A 100 -9.86 2.80 3.34
CA ILE A 100 -10.06 4.25 3.34
C ILE A 100 -11.48 4.64 2.93
N PRO A 101 -12.00 4.26 1.75
CA PRO A 101 -13.35 4.65 1.35
C PRO A 101 -14.45 4.01 2.23
N LEU A 102 -14.26 2.78 2.71
CA LEU A 102 -15.18 2.13 3.63
C LEU A 102 -15.32 2.92 4.93
N PHE A 103 -14.17 3.29 5.53
CA PHE A 103 -14.15 4.01 6.80
C PHE A 103 -14.69 5.42 6.65
N ILE A 104 -14.36 6.15 5.58
CA ILE A 104 -14.97 7.45 5.28
C ILE A 104 -16.51 7.32 5.23
N ASN A 105 -17.01 6.30 4.52
CA ASN A 105 -18.45 6.08 4.43
C ASN A 105 -19.07 5.74 5.79
N ASN A 106 -18.41 4.89 6.58
CA ASN A 106 -18.88 4.52 7.92
C ASN A 106 -18.90 5.72 8.87
N ILE A 107 -17.84 6.54 8.91
CA ILE A 107 -17.79 7.76 9.73
C ILE A 107 -18.91 8.73 9.33
N ARG A 108 -19.14 8.94 8.03
CA ARG A 108 -20.24 9.80 7.55
C ARG A 108 -21.60 9.37 8.09
N HIS A 109 -21.82 8.06 8.24
CA HIS A 109 -23.11 7.48 8.67
C HIS A 109 -23.09 7.01 10.13
N ARG A 110 -22.06 7.35 10.90
CA ARG A 110 -21.85 6.94 12.30
C ARG A 110 -21.99 5.42 12.50
N LYS A 111 -21.40 4.65 11.59
CA LYS A 111 -21.34 3.19 11.66
C LYS A 111 -20.04 2.73 12.30
N PRO A 112 -20.01 1.53 12.92
CA PRO A 112 -18.80 0.96 13.50
C PRO A 112 -17.62 0.90 12.52
N LEU A 113 -16.42 1.10 13.05
CA LEU A 113 -15.14 1.02 12.35
C LEU A 113 -14.39 -0.22 12.86
N PRO A 114 -14.60 -1.42 12.28
CA PRO A 114 -13.98 -2.64 12.75
C PRO A 114 -12.47 -2.62 12.45
N VAL A 115 -11.66 -2.76 13.49
CA VAL A 115 -10.20 -2.81 13.41
C VAL A 115 -9.73 -4.22 13.74
N TYR A 116 -8.95 -4.83 12.86
CA TYR A 116 -8.36 -6.14 13.10
C TYR A 116 -7.25 -6.04 14.15
N GLY A 117 -7.40 -6.79 15.25
CA GLY A 117 -6.49 -6.72 16.39
C GLY A 117 -6.39 -5.29 16.92
N GLU A 118 -5.18 -4.82 17.18
CA GLU A 118 -4.93 -3.46 17.68
C GLU A 118 -4.66 -2.44 16.55
N GLY A 119 -4.81 -2.84 15.29
CA GLY A 119 -4.54 -1.97 14.14
C GLY A 119 -3.06 -1.60 13.94
N LEU A 120 -2.14 -2.37 14.51
CA LEU A 120 -0.70 -2.08 14.48
C LEU A 120 -0.01 -2.47 13.16
N ASN A 121 -0.72 -3.10 12.23
CA ASN A 121 -0.18 -3.42 10.92
C ASN A 121 0.22 -2.14 10.18
N VAL A 122 1.47 -2.08 9.74
CA VAL A 122 2.02 -0.98 8.96
C VAL A 122 1.79 -1.26 7.47
N ARG A 123 1.40 -0.21 6.74
CA ARG A 123 1.25 -0.23 5.28
C ARG A 123 1.88 1.01 4.70
N ASP A 124 2.55 0.86 3.56
CA ASP A 124 2.95 1.99 2.73
C ASP A 124 1.77 2.39 1.83
N TRP A 125 1.48 3.68 1.75
CA TRP A 125 0.34 4.22 1.03
C TRP A 125 0.79 5.07 -0.15
N LEU A 126 0.45 4.60 -1.35
CA LEU A 126 0.80 5.21 -2.62
C LEU A 126 -0.42 5.93 -3.22
N TYR A 127 -0.27 7.21 -3.53
CA TYR A 127 -1.34 7.96 -4.19
C TYR A 127 -1.55 7.45 -5.62
N VAL A 128 -2.80 7.20 -5.99
CA VAL A 128 -3.13 6.49 -7.23
C VAL A 128 -2.65 7.19 -8.51
N GLU A 129 -2.62 8.53 -8.53
CA GLU A 129 -2.11 9.27 -9.69
C GLU A 129 -0.58 9.12 -9.83
N ASP A 130 0.16 9.06 -8.72
CA ASP A 130 1.60 8.81 -8.75
C ASP A 130 1.89 7.39 -9.22
N HIS A 131 1.07 6.42 -8.80
CA HIS A 131 1.15 5.07 -9.34
C HIS A 131 0.87 5.03 -10.85
N ALA A 132 -0.16 5.73 -11.33
CA ALA A 132 -0.48 5.80 -12.75
C ALA A 132 0.67 6.43 -13.57
N ARG A 133 1.30 7.48 -13.05
CA ARG A 133 2.48 8.10 -13.68
C ARG A 133 3.68 7.14 -13.72
N ALA A 134 3.90 6.39 -12.62
CA ALA A 134 4.97 5.39 -12.58
C ALA A 134 4.72 4.27 -13.60
N ILE A 135 3.47 3.79 -13.72
CA ILE A 135 3.08 2.81 -14.74
C ILE A 135 3.39 3.33 -16.15
N ASP A 136 2.99 4.55 -16.45
CA ASP A 136 3.21 5.17 -17.77
C ASP A 136 4.71 5.28 -18.09
N LEU A 137 5.50 5.79 -17.15
CA LEU A 137 6.95 5.90 -17.28
C LEU A 137 7.61 4.53 -17.51
N ILE A 138 7.31 3.56 -16.66
CA ILE A 138 7.90 2.22 -16.74
C ILE A 138 7.44 1.49 -18.02
N PHE A 139 6.18 1.69 -18.44
CA PHE A 139 5.69 1.09 -19.67
C PHE A 139 6.48 1.56 -20.89
N HIS A 140 6.84 2.85 -20.96
CA HIS A 140 7.55 3.44 -22.10
C HIS A 140 9.07 3.29 -22.00
N GLU A 141 9.65 3.49 -20.83
CA GLU A 141 11.10 3.58 -20.63
C GLU A 141 11.71 2.36 -19.92
N GLY A 142 10.88 1.53 -19.28
CA GLY A 142 11.33 0.36 -18.52
C GLY A 142 11.97 -0.71 -19.42
N LYS A 143 12.91 -1.44 -18.86
CA LYS A 143 13.56 -2.56 -19.54
C LYS A 143 12.64 -3.77 -19.57
N THR A 144 12.66 -4.47 -20.70
CA THR A 144 11.98 -5.76 -20.84
C THR A 144 12.61 -6.78 -19.89
N ALA A 145 11.76 -7.62 -19.32
CA ALA A 145 12.06 -8.66 -18.33
C ALA A 145 12.50 -8.17 -16.95
N ASP A 146 12.50 -6.85 -16.72
CA ASP A 146 12.80 -6.29 -15.40
C ASP A 146 11.57 -6.27 -14.48
N THR A 147 11.85 -6.16 -13.20
CA THR A 147 10.88 -5.93 -12.12
C THR A 147 11.12 -4.55 -11.54
N TYR A 148 10.03 -3.86 -11.15
CA TYR A 148 10.09 -2.53 -10.53
C TYR A 148 9.21 -2.49 -9.30
N ASN A 149 9.73 -1.99 -8.19
CA ASN A 149 8.96 -1.68 -7.00
C ASN A 149 8.44 -0.25 -7.06
N ILE A 150 7.17 -0.06 -6.77
CA ILE A 150 6.52 1.25 -6.76
C ILE A 150 5.91 1.47 -5.38
N GLY A 151 6.57 2.28 -4.56
CA GLY A 151 6.17 2.61 -3.20
C GLY A 151 5.95 4.11 -3.01
N GLY A 152 5.25 4.47 -1.93
CA GLY A 152 4.96 5.84 -1.58
C GLY A 152 5.96 6.44 -0.58
N PHE A 153 6.77 5.63 0.09
CA PHE A 153 7.56 6.03 1.27
C PHE A 153 6.69 6.74 2.31
N ASN A 154 5.47 6.21 2.50
CA ASN A 154 4.41 6.81 3.30
C ASN A 154 3.77 5.74 4.18
N GLU A 155 4.55 5.23 5.12
CA GLU A 155 4.18 4.12 5.98
C GLU A 155 3.37 4.61 7.17
N TRP A 156 2.26 3.92 7.44
CA TRP A 156 1.35 4.22 8.54
C TRP A 156 0.84 2.94 9.19
N LYS A 157 0.65 2.96 10.51
CA LYS A 157 -0.17 1.95 11.17
C LYS A 157 -1.63 2.14 10.76
N ASN A 158 -2.36 1.05 10.62
CA ASN A 158 -3.78 1.13 10.26
C ASN A 158 -4.57 2.00 11.25
N ILE A 159 -4.30 1.87 12.56
CA ILE A 159 -4.98 2.67 13.58
C ILE A 159 -4.70 4.18 13.42
N ASP A 160 -3.50 4.56 13.02
CA ASP A 160 -3.14 5.97 12.83
C ASP A 160 -3.89 6.56 11.62
N ILE A 161 -3.98 5.82 10.51
CA ILE A 161 -4.81 6.21 9.35
C ILE A 161 -6.27 6.39 9.76
N ILE A 162 -6.82 5.47 10.56
CA ILE A 162 -8.19 5.54 11.03
C ILE A 162 -8.43 6.82 11.85
N HIS A 163 -7.51 7.17 12.75
CA HIS A 163 -7.59 8.42 13.50
C HIS A 163 -7.56 9.66 12.59
N VAL A 164 -6.71 9.65 11.55
CA VAL A 164 -6.69 10.75 10.56
C VAL A 164 -8.03 10.86 9.84
N LEU A 165 -8.57 9.72 9.39
CA LEU A 165 -9.85 9.70 8.68
C LEU A 165 -10.96 10.25 9.55
N ILE A 166 -11.07 9.83 10.81
CA ILE A 166 -12.08 10.31 11.76
C ILE A 166 -11.95 11.83 11.91
N LYS A 167 -10.79 12.32 12.32
CA LYS A 167 -10.56 13.75 12.54
C LYS A 167 -10.86 14.59 11.29
N THR A 168 -10.44 14.10 10.12
CA THR A 168 -10.64 14.80 8.86
C THR A 168 -12.11 14.84 8.45
N VAL A 169 -12.80 13.71 8.53
CA VAL A 169 -14.22 13.61 8.16
C VAL A 169 -15.09 14.41 9.13
N ASP A 170 -14.85 14.32 10.44
CA ASP A 170 -15.55 15.12 11.45
C ASP A 170 -15.43 16.63 11.14
N ARG A 171 -14.21 17.10 10.91
CA ARG A 171 -13.96 18.50 10.55
C ARG A 171 -14.71 18.92 9.28
N LEU A 172 -14.66 18.09 8.23
CA LEU A 172 -15.32 18.38 6.96
C LEU A 172 -16.85 18.38 7.07
N LEU A 173 -17.41 17.63 8.02
CA LEU A 173 -18.84 17.59 8.30
C LEU A 173 -19.30 18.62 9.36
N GLY A 174 -18.39 19.49 9.83
CA GLY A 174 -18.67 20.48 10.85
C GLY A 174 -18.87 19.90 12.25
N ARG A 175 -18.40 18.67 12.49
CA ARG A 175 -18.39 18.04 13.82
C ARG A 175 -17.13 18.45 14.59
N LYS A 176 -17.14 18.20 15.90
CA LYS A 176 -15.92 18.35 16.71
C LYS A 176 -14.88 17.34 16.24
N GLU A 177 -13.67 17.77 15.96
CA GLU A 177 -12.58 16.91 15.52
C GLU A 177 -12.34 15.75 16.52
N GLY A 178 -12.46 14.52 16.06
CA GLY A 178 -12.34 13.30 16.86
C GLY A 178 -13.63 12.93 17.62
N GLU A 179 -14.77 13.54 17.30
CA GLU A 179 -16.07 13.21 17.92
C GLU A 179 -16.45 11.74 17.71
N ASP A 180 -16.12 11.20 16.55
CA ASP A 180 -16.49 9.83 16.16
C ASP A 180 -15.40 8.76 16.49
N LEU A 181 -14.47 9.06 17.41
CA LEU A 181 -13.46 8.08 17.87
C LEU A 181 -14.05 6.84 18.57
N ASP A 182 -15.22 6.99 19.19
CA ASP A 182 -15.98 5.92 19.83
C ASP A 182 -16.57 4.90 18.83
N LEU A 183 -16.55 5.20 17.54
CA LEU A 183 -16.94 4.25 16.48
C LEU A 183 -15.92 3.12 16.26
N ILE A 184 -14.69 3.26 16.75
CA ILE A 184 -13.65 2.22 16.64
C ILE A 184 -14.08 1.00 17.46
N THR A 185 -14.09 -0.17 16.82
CA THR A 185 -14.42 -1.46 17.44
C THR A 185 -13.31 -2.48 17.15
N HIS A 186 -12.99 -3.32 18.14
CA HIS A 186 -11.96 -4.38 18.05
C HIS A 186 -12.61 -5.76 18.04
#